data_77d7a12ee6f397b69eabbe3d65e5990e
#
_entry.id   77d7a12ee6f397b69eabbe3d65e5990e
#
_cell.length_a   1.000
_cell.length_b   1.000
_cell.length_c   1.000
_cell.angle_alpha   90.00
_cell.angle_beta   90.00
_cell.angle_gamma   90.00
#
_symmetry.space_group_name_H-M   'P 1'
#
loop_
_entity.id
_entity.type
_entity.pdbx_description
1 polymer ?
#
loop_
_entity_poly.entity_id
_entity_poly.type
_entity_poly.pdbx_seq_one_letter_code
_entity_poly.pdbx_strand_id
1 'polypeptide(L)'
;MEIKIVRKIFTAYGVHGTLYVNDTKECDTLEHPSRHLRTGSYRLTLKMVPKLSDQELVVKGCAMKLVVKGSAFIQPGNGPFTLKNGSIIVGKPIVADNIIVTGLLSKSQETYNLLYDKVKECMENGEDIEVEISKDEEKDEEKEEEQKDVDAVERFRKS
;
A
#
# COMPACT_ATOMS: atom_id res chain seq x y z
N MET A 1 3.61 8.03 -16.19
CA MET A 1 3.14 6.82 -15.48
C MET A 1 2.11 7.19 -14.44
N GLU A 2 1.05 6.47 -14.38
CA GLU A 2 0.00 6.65 -13.38
C GLU A 2 -0.03 5.43 -12.46
N ILE A 3 0.06 5.69 -11.16
CA ILE A 3 -0.07 4.65 -10.13
C ILE A 3 -1.39 4.87 -9.42
N LYS A 4 -2.21 3.83 -9.35
CA LYS A 4 -3.47 3.85 -8.59
C LYS A 4 -3.39 2.83 -7.47
N ILE A 5 -3.67 3.28 -6.26
CA ILE A 5 -3.81 2.41 -5.09
C ILE A 5 -5.26 2.42 -4.67
N VAL A 6 -5.90 1.27 -4.78
CA VAL A 6 -7.31 1.10 -4.43
C VAL A 6 -7.40 0.29 -3.15
N ARG A 7 -7.87 0.91 -2.07
CA ARG A 7 -8.07 0.26 -0.77
C ARG A 7 -9.30 -0.62 -0.81
N LYS A 8 -9.15 -1.87 -0.42
CA LYS A 8 -10.20 -2.88 -0.57
C LYS A 8 -10.65 -3.51 0.73
N ILE A 9 -9.74 -3.78 1.67
CA ILE A 9 -10.04 -4.48 2.91
C ILE A 9 -9.51 -3.65 4.08
N PHE A 10 -10.41 -3.30 5.00
CA PHE A 10 -10.09 -2.50 6.17
C PHE A 10 -10.22 -3.37 7.42
N THR A 11 -9.12 -3.59 8.13
CA THR A 11 -9.08 -4.36 9.37
C THR A 11 -8.30 -3.64 10.45
N ALA A 12 -8.39 -4.12 11.69
CA ALA A 12 -7.58 -3.60 12.79
C ALA A 12 -6.08 -3.87 12.60
N TYR A 13 -5.72 -4.79 11.71
CA TYR A 13 -4.33 -5.18 11.45
C TYR A 13 -3.71 -4.48 10.24
N GLY A 14 -4.49 -3.77 9.48
CA GLY A 14 -4.03 -3.01 8.33
C GLY A 14 -5.10 -2.81 7.27
N VAL A 15 -4.78 -1.94 6.32
CA VAL A 15 -5.61 -1.68 5.13
C VAL A 15 -4.94 -2.35 3.94
N HIS A 16 -5.59 -3.36 3.39
CA HIS A 16 -5.14 -4.06 2.19
C HIS A 16 -5.73 -3.42 0.95
N GLY A 17 -4.89 -3.23 -0.05
CA GLY A 17 -5.30 -2.67 -1.33
C GLY A 17 -4.57 -3.30 -2.48
N THR A 18 -4.82 -2.76 -3.67
CA THR A 18 -4.16 -3.17 -4.91
C THR A 18 -3.53 -1.95 -5.56
N LEU A 19 -2.31 -2.11 -6.03
CA LEU A 19 -1.59 -1.09 -6.77
C LEU A 19 -1.61 -1.44 -8.25
N TYR A 20 -2.03 -0.48 -9.06
CA TYR A 20 -2.07 -0.57 -10.52
C TYR A 20 -1.06 0.40 -11.10
N VAL A 21 -0.34 -0.05 -12.12
CA VAL A 21 0.53 0.79 -12.93
C VAL A 21 -0.10 0.90 -14.31
N ASN A 22 -0.48 2.10 -14.72
CA ASN A 22 -1.15 2.35 -16.00
C ASN A 22 -2.34 1.39 -16.22
N ASP A 23 -3.21 1.26 -15.19
CA ASP A 23 -4.40 0.42 -15.17
C ASP A 23 -4.16 -1.10 -15.18
N THR A 24 -2.91 -1.54 -15.09
CA THR A 24 -2.56 -2.96 -14.96
C THR A 24 -2.16 -3.28 -13.52
N LYS A 25 -2.71 -4.34 -12.97
CA LYS A 25 -2.37 -4.78 -11.61
C LYS A 25 -0.87 -5.09 -11.51
N GLU A 26 -0.21 -4.45 -10.56
CA GLU A 26 1.21 -4.66 -10.27
C GLU A 26 1.43 -5.52 -9.03
N CYS A 27 0.78 -5.15 -7.94
CA CYS A 27 0.98 -5.81 -6.65
C CYS A 27 -0.13 -5.46 -5.66
N ASP A 28 -0.05 -6.03 -4.47
CA ASP A 28 -0.90 -5.66 -3.36
C ASP A 28 -0.20 -4.65 -2.45
N THR A 29 -0.99 -3.92 -1.67
CA THR A 29 -0.51 -2.91 -0.74
C THR A 29 -1.02 -3.17 0.66
N LEU A 30 -0.26 -2.69 1.64
CA LEU A 30 -0.64 -2.74 3.04
C LEU A 30 -0.28 -1.41 3.71
N GLU A 31 -1.24 -0.83 4.40
CA GLU A 31 -1.09 0.44 5.10
C GLU A 31 -1.51 0.31 6.56
N HIS A 32 -1.05 1.24 7.40
CA HIS A 32 -1.48 1.31 8.80
C HIS A 32 -3.00 1.50 8.87
N PRO A 33 -3.71 0.83 9.81
CA PRO A 33 -5.16 0.90 9.87
C PRO A 33 -5.73 2.30 10.12
N SER A 34 -4.98 3.18 10.76
CA SER A 34 -5.44 4.54 11.05
C SER A 34 -4.47 5.64 10.57
N ARG A 35 -3.18 5.36 10.47
CA ARG A 35 -2.16 6.33 10.09
C ARG A 35 -1.79 6.24 8.60
N HIS A 36 -2.79 6.15 7.76
CA HIS A 36 -2.61 6.13 6.31
C HIS A 36 -2.96 7.49 5.71
N LEU A 37 -2.46 7.73 4.50
CA LEU A 37 -2.75 8.97 3.78
C LEU A 37 -4.24 9.10 3.45
N ARG A 38 -4.71 10.32 3.34
CA ARG A 38 -6.07 10.58 2.84
C ARG A 38 -6.16 10.18 1.38
N THR A 39 -7.36 9.80 0.95
CA THR A 39 -7.63 9.60 -0.47
C THR A 39 -7.36 10.88 -1.24
N GLY A 40 -6.84 10.75 -2.45
CA GLY A 40 -6.49 11.89 -3.27
C GLY A 40 -5.34 11.59 -4.21
N SER A 41 -4.84 12.62 -4.84
CA SER A 41 -3.74 12.53 -5.79
C SER A 41 -2.46 13.09 -5.19
N TYR A 42 -1.37 12.37 -5.41
CA TYR A 42 -0.05 12.72 -4.92
C TYR A 42 0.96 12.59 -6.05
N ARG A 43 2.02 13.35 -5.97
CA ARG A 43 3.15 13.22 -6.89
C ARG A 43 4.23 12.37 -6.25
N LEU A 44 4.61 11.29 -6.93
CA LEU A 44 5.68 10.43 -6.46
C LEU A 44 7.04 11.06 -6.80
N THR A 45 7.89 11.13 -5.81
CA THR A 45 9.26 11.62 -5.99
C THR A 45 10.26 10.56 -5.52
N LEU A 46 11.43 10.58 -6.11
CA LEU A 46 12.53 9.74 -5.72
C LEU A 46 13.51 10.59 -4.90
N LYS A 47 13.62 10.29 -3.62
CA LYS A 47 14.46 11.06 -2.72
C LYS A 47 15.64 10.23 -2.24
N MET A 48 16.82 10.80 -2.34
CA MET A 48 18.01 10.23 -1.75
C MET A 48 18.06 10.56 -0.25
N VAL A 49 18.12 9.52 0.58
CA VAL A 49 18.13 9.65 2.04
C VAL A 49 19.44 9.07 2.55
N PRO A 50 20.13 9.73 3.50
CA PRO A 50 21.32 9.16 4.11
C PRO A 50 21.05 7.80 4.71
N LYS A 51 22.01 6.89 4.60
CA LYS A 51 21.94 5.58 5.21
C LYS A 51 21.90 5.69 6.73
N LEU A 52 20.85 5.14 7.33
CA LEU A 52 20.67 5.14 8.78
C LEU A 52 21.18 3.86 9.44
N SER A 53 21.27 2.76 8.70
CA SER A 53 21.76 1.49 9.20
C SER A 53 22.39 0.65 8.08
N ASP A 54 23.21 -0.33 8.44
CA ASP A 54 23.83 -1.24 7.48
C ASP A 54 22.84 -2.20 6.83
N GLN A 55 21.63 -2.28 7.38
CA GLN A 55 20.55 -3.14 6.85
C GLN A 55 19.72 -2.47 5.77
N GLU A 56 19.82 -1.16 5.62
CA GLU A 56 19.10 -0.45 4.57
C GLU A 56 19.71 -0.76 3.20
N LEU A 57 18.84 -0.92 2.20
CA LEU A 57 19.28 -1.07 0.83
C LEU A 57 19.96 0.21 0.39
N VAL A 58 21.25 0.14 0.12
CA VAL A 58 22.08 1.32 -0.11
C VAL A 58 22.64 1.29 -1.51
N VAL A 59 22.45 2.39 -2.21
CA VAL A 59 23.20 2.67 -3.42
C VAL A 59 24.20 3.76 -3.08
N LYS A 60 25.47 3.41 -3.02
CA LYS A 60 26.60 4.36 -2.77
C LYS A 60 26.45 5.17 -1.47
N GLY A 61 26.04 4.56 -0.37
CA GLY A 61 25.92 5.23 0.93
C GLY A 61 24.63 5.98 1.17
N CYS A 62 23.71 6.00 0.19
CA CYS A 62 22.42 6.65 0.30
C CYS A 62 21.30 5.67 -0.05
N ALA A 63 20.20 5.72 0.69
CA ALA A 63 19.00 4.98 0.37
C ALA A 63 18.12 5.81 -0.56
N MET A 64 17.69 5.23 -1.65
CA MET A 64 16.71 5.85 -2.55
C MET A 64 15.32 5.42 -2.10
N LYS A 65 14.48 6.38 -1.74
CA LYS A 65 13.12 6.12 -1.27
C LYS A 65 12.09 6.74 -2.18
N LEU A 66 11.01 5.99 -2.43
CA LEU A 66 9.86 6.48 -3.18
C LEU A 66 8.96 7.28 -2.21
N VAL A 67 8.98 8.60 -2.35
CA VAL A 67 8.27 9.49 -1.44
C VAL A 67 6.91 9.88 -2.04
N VAL A 68 5.84 9.58 -1.33
CA VAL A 68 4.48 9.96 -1.71
C VAL A 68 4.15 11.34 -1.15
N LYS A 69 4.37 11.53 0.16
CA LYS A 69 4.16 12.83 0.81
C LYS A 69 4.95 12.89 2.12
N GLY A 70 5.78 13.90 2.30
CA GLY A 70 6.55 14.09 3.54
C GLY A 70 7.41 12.88 3.86
N SER A 71 7.14 12.18 4.96
CA SER A 71 7.81 10.94 5.35
C SER A 71 7.04 9.67 4.98
N ALA A 72 6.00 9.80 4.17
CA ALA A 72 5.22 8.66 3.68
C ALA A 72 5.91 8.08 2.44
N PHE A 73 6.38 6.85 2.55
CA PHE A 73 7.13 6.17 1.49
C PHE A 73 6.34 4.98 0.95
N ILE A 74 6.57 4.64 -0.32
CA ILE A 74 6.32 3.29 -0.81
C ILE A 74 7.58 2.50 -0.50
N GLN A 75 7.45 1.41 0.24
CA GLN A 75 8.60 0.70 0.77
C GLN A 75 8.33 -0.80 0.94
N PRO A 76 9.37 -1.63 1.06
CA PRO A 76 9.20 -2.99 1.50
C PRO A 76 8.95 -3.05 3.01
N GLY A 77 8.35 -4.13 3.49
CA GLY A 77 8.12 -4.36 4.91
C GLY A 77 7.28 -5.60 5.15
N ASN A 78 7.15 -5.97 6.41
CA ASN A 78 6.36 -7.14 6.81
C ASN A 78 4.96 -6.74 7.27
N GLY A 79 4.86 -5.74 8.13
CA GLY A 79 3.59 -5.25 8.65
C GLY A 79 3.59 -3.74 8.85
N PRO A 80 2.41 -3.13 9.06
CA PRO A 80 2.26 -1.67 8.97
C PRO A 80 2.62 -0.89 10.24
N PHE A 81 2.78 -1.55 11.38
CA PHE A 81 2.86 -0.84 12.67
C PHE A 81 4.22 -0.18 12.95
N THR A 82 5.27 -0.58 12.22
CA THR A 82 6.61 0.03 12.35
C THR A 82 6.87 1.09 11.29
N LEU A 83 5.89 1.38 10.45
CA LEU A 83 6.04 2.34 9.35
C LEU A 83 5.91 3.78 9.82
N LYS A 84 6.55 4.68 9.09
CA LYS A 84 6.27 6.10 9.18
C LYS A 84 4.86 6.41 8.72
N ASN A 85 4.25 7.42 9.32
CA ASN A 85 2.86 7.79 9.00
C ASN A 85 2.64 7.96 7.50
N GLY A 86 1.61 7.30 7.00
CA GLY A 86 1.22 7.36 5.61
C GLY A 86 1.97 6.42 4.68
N SER A 87 2.97 5.69 5.17
CA SER A 87 3.77 4.79 4.33
C SER A 87 2.98 3.58 3.86
N ILE A 88 3.36 3.07 2.70
CA ILE A 88 2.66 2.01 1.98
C ILE A 88 3.65 0.88 1.73
N ILE A 89 3.33 -0.31 2.22
CA ILE A 89 4.07 -1.53 1.92
C ILE A 89 3.51 -2.12 0.64
N VAL A 90 4.39 -2.64 -0.20
CA VAL A 90 4.02 -3.41 -1.38
C VAL A 90 4.44 -4.87 -1.21
N GLY A 91 3.72 -5.77 -1.83
CA GLY A 91 4.01 -7.20 -1.74
C GLY A 91 2.91 -8.04 -2.39
N LYS A 92 2.83 -9.27 -1.94
CA LYS A 92 1.83 -10.23 -2.40
C LYS A 92 0.97 -10.70 -1.24
N PRO A 93 -0.32 -11.02 -1.48
CA PRO A 93 -1.17 -11.51 -0.40
C PRO A 93 -0.69 -12.86 0.11
N ILE A 94 -0.86 -13.08 1.41
CA ILE A 94 -0.67 -14.38 2.03
C ILE A 94 -2.03 -15.03 2.16
N VAL A 95 -2.20 -16.21 1.57
CA VAL A 95 -3.46 -16.94 1.60
C VAL A 95 -3.25 -18.25 2.36
N ALA A 96 -4.07 -18.47 3.38
CA ALA A 96 -4.10 -19.71 4.16
C ALA A 96 -5.55 -20.21 4.23
N ASP A 97 -5.77 -21.47 3.85
CA ASP A 97 -7.11 -22.09 3.81
C ASP A 97 -8.15 -21.25 3.04
N ASN A 98 -7.76 -20.70 1.88
CA ASN A 98 -8.55 -19.82 1.03
C ASN A 98 -8.93 -18.48 1.68
N ILE A 99 -8.30 -18.11 2.78
CA ILE A 99 -8.52 -16.85 3.48
C ILE A 99 -7.27 -16.00 3.38
N ILE A 100 -7.44 -14.71 3.06
CA ILE A 100 -6.34 -13.75 3.05
C ILE A 100 -5.94 -13.44 4.49
N VAL A 101 -4.66 -13.62 4.81
CA VAL A 101 -4.08 -13.23 6.09
C VAL A 101 -3.98 -11.71 6.12
N THR A 102 -4.61 -11.08 7.12
CA THR A 102 -4.61 -9.62 7.24
C THR A 102 -3.41 -9.11 8.05
N GLY A 103 -2.91 -7.93 7.68
CA GLY A 103 -1.82 -7.27 8.38
C GLY A 103 -0.42 -7.71 7.97
N LEU A 104 -0.28 -8.58 6.97
CA LEU A 104 1.00 -9.04 6.43
C LEU A 104 0.95 -9.18 4.92
N LEU A 105 2.10 -8.97 4.28
CA LEU A 105 2.31 -9.29 2.88
C LEU A 105 3.58 -10.15 2.75
N SER A 106 3.62 -10.97 1.71
CA SER A 106 4.81 -11.76 1.36
C SER A 106 5.55 -11.14 0.19
N LYS A 107 6.78 -11.60 -0.04
CA LYS A 107 7.62 -11.19 -1.19
C LYS A 107 7.72 -9.68 -1.37
N SER A 108 7.73 -8.96 -0.26
CA SER A 108 7.68 -7.50 -0.27
C SER A 108 8.92 -6.88 -0.90
N GLN A 109 10.12 -7.37 -0.57
CA GLN A 109 11.35 -6.83 -1.13
C GLN A 109 11.44 -7.04 -2.64
N GLU A 110 11.11 -8.22 -3.12
CA GLU A 110 11.12 -8.54 -4.56
C GLU A 110 10.11 -7.67 -5.32
N THR A 111 8.92 -7.55 -4.76
CA THR A 111 7.84 -6.74 -5.33
C THR A 111 8.22 -5.27 -5.38
N TYR A 112 8.80 -4.77 -4.30
CA TYR A 112 9.29 -3.40 -4.23
C TYR A 112 10.38 -3.14 -5.28
N ASN A 113 11.34 -4.04 -5.41
CA ASN A 113 12.43 -3.89 -6.38
C ASN A 113 11.91 -3.78 -7.81
N LEU A 114 10.92 -4.59 -8.19
CA LEU A 114 10.30 -4.53 -9.51
C LEU A 114 9.58 -3.21 -9.75
N LEU A 115 8.82 -2.74 -8.77
CA LEU A 115 8.14 -1.44 -8.84
C LEU A 115 9.14 -0.29 -8.91
N TYR A 116 10.18 -0.34 -8.06
CA TYR A 116 11.23 0.66 -8.01
C TYR A 116 11.92 0.81 -9.36
N ASP A 117 12.28 -0.30 -10.00
CA ASP A 117 12.93 -0.28 -11.30
C ASP A 117 12.05 0.38 -12.37
N LYS A 118 10.75 0.09 -12.37
CA LYS A 118 9.79 0.72 -13.28
C LYS A 118 9.67 2.22 -13.06
N VAL A 119 9.57 2.63 -11.79
CA VAL A 119 9.49 4.04 -11.41
C VAL A 119 10.75 4.79 -11.79
N LYS A 120 11.90 4.22 -11.49
CA LYS A 120 13.21 4.81 -11.81
C LYS A 120 13.37 5.02 -13.30
N GLU A 121 13.06 4.02 -14.12
CA GLU A 121 13.12 4.10 -15.58
C GLU A 121 12.20 5.21 -16.12
N CYS A 122 10.98 5.29 -15.60
CA CYS A 122 10.02 6.33 -15.96
C CYS A 122 10.54 7.73 -15.65
N MET A 123 11.11 7.92 -14.47
CA MET A 123 11.67 9.20 -14.05
C MET A 123 12.92 9.57 -14.86
N GLU A 124 13.77 8.61 -15.19
CA GLU A 124 14.95 8.83 -16.05
C GLU A 124 14.55 9.27 -17.45
N ASN A 125 13.37 8.86 -17.92
CA ASN A 125 12.79 9.32 -19.18
C ASN A 125 12.11 10.70 -19.07
N GLY A 126 12.19 11.34 -17.92
CA GLY A 126 11.63 12.67 -17.69
C GLY A 126 10.13 12.72 -17.45
N GLU A 127 9.50 11.58 -17.20
CA GLU A 127 8.08 11.52 -16.91
C GLU A 127 7.77 11.76 -15.44
N ASP A 128 6.68 12.46 -15.18
CA ASP A 128 6.13 12.60 -13.83
C ASP A 128 5.28 11.39 -13.48
N ILE A 129 5.26 11.03 -12.20
CA ILE A 129 4.45 9.93 -11.69
C ILE A 129 3.43 10.46 -10.70
N GLU A 130 2.17 10.24 -11.01
CA GLU A 130 1.07 10.56 -10.13
C GLU A 130 0.60 9.30 -9.42
N VAL A 131 0.36 9.41 -8.10
CA VAL A 131 -0.21 8.35 -7.28
C VAL A 131 -1.60 8.79 -6.85
N GLU A 132 -2.62 8.05 -7.27
CA GLU A 132 -3.99 8.25 -6.83
C GLU A 132 -4.35 7.18 -5.80
N ILE A 133 -4.80 7.61 -4.63
CA ILE A 133 -5.26 6.72 -3.56
C ILE A 133 -6.78 6.86 -3.44
N SER A 134 -7.48 5.76 -3.59
CA SER A 134 -8.94 5.71 -3.54
C SER A 134 -9.42 4.48 -2.77
N LYS A 135 -10.70 4.47 -2.45
CA LYS A 135 -11.40 3.32 -1.92
C LYS A 135 -12.18 2.63 -3.04
N ASP A 136 -12.36 1.34 -2.92
CA ASP A 136 -13.23 0.58 -3.81
C ASP A 136 -14.69 0.89 -3.45
N GLU A 137 -15.30 1.86 -4.12
CA GLU A 137 -16.64 2.35 -3.84
C GLU A 137 -17.72 1.29 -4.05
N GLU A 138 -17.61 0.48 -5.09
CA GLU A 138 -18.55 -0.63 -5.34
C GLU A 138 -18.53 -1.64 -4.19
N LYS A 139 -17.34 -1.97 -3.72
CA LYS A 139 -17.19 -2.84 -2.56
C LYS A 139 -17.61 -2.19 -1.26
N ASP A 140 -17.45 -0.88 -1.12
CA ASP A 140 -17.91 -0.15 0.06
C ASP A 140 -19.43 -0.18 0.15
N GLU A 141 -20.15 -0.03 -0.97
CA GLU A 141 -21.60 -0.18 -1.02
C GLU A 141 -22.05 -1.60 -0.68
N GLU A 142 -21.40 -2.62 -1.26
CA GLU A 142 -21.64 -4.02 -0.93
C GLU A 142 -21.32 -4.32 0.54
N LYS A 143 -20.24 -3.77 1.07
CA LYS A 143 -19.87 -3.90 2.48
C LYS A 143 -20.84 -3.22 3.41
N GLU A 144 -21.38 -2.08 3.05
CA GLU A 144 -22.41 -1.41 3.83
C GLU A 144 -23.67 -2.25 3.91
N GLU A 145 -24.10 -2.88 2.81
CA GLU A 145 -25.21 -3.80 2.79
C GLU A 145 -24.93 -5.07 3.60
N GLU A 146 -23.77 -5.69 3.40
CA GLU A 146 -23.32 -6.84 4.19
C GLU A 146 -23.20 -6.49 5.67
N GLN A 147 -22.70 -5.33 6.00
CA GLN A 147 -22.57 -4.87 7.38
C GLN A 147 -23.94 -4.64 8.02
N LYS A 148 -24.92 -4.13 7.30
CA LYS A 148 -26.28 -3.99 7.78
C LYS A 148 -26.91 -5.35 8.07
N ASP A 149 -26.69 -6.35 7.23
CA ASP A 149 -27.16 -7.70 7.43
C ASP A 149 -26.48 -8.36 8.63
N VAL A 150 -25.17 -8.19 8.79
CA VAL A 150 -24.41 -8.67 9.93
C VAL A 150 -24.88 -8.00 11.22
N ASP A 151 -25.09 -6.69 11.22
CA ASP A 151 -25.59 -5.96 12.36
C ASP A 151 -27.01 -6.40 12.75
N ALA A 152 -27.87 -6.70 11.79
CA ALA A 152 -29.19 -7.24 12.03
C ALA A 152 -29.10 -8.64 12.69
N VAL A 153 -28.23 -9.51 12.21
CA VAL A 153 -27.99 -10.83 12.78
C VAL A 153 -27.39 -10.73 14.19
N GLU A 154 -26.46 -9.83 14.42
CA GLU A 154 -25.89 -9.60 15.75
C GLU A 154 -26.90 -9.06 16.74
N ARG A 155 -27.80 -8.19 16.30
CA ARG A 155 -28.91 -7.71 17.14
C ARG A 155 -29.82 -8.86 17.58
N PHE A 156 -30.09 -9.79 16.70
CA PHE A 156 -30.83 -11.00 17.02
C PHE A 156 -30.10 -11.90 18.02
N ARG A 157 -28.79 -12.00 17.91
CA ARG A 157 -27.95 -12.77 18.83
C ARG A 157 -27.85 -12.15 20.20
N LYS A 158 -27.94 -10.85 20.30
CA LYS A 158 -27.86 -10.09 21.57
C LYS A 158 -29.21 -9.96 22.27
N SER A 159 -30.28 -10.23 21.58
CA SER A 159 -31.62 -10.24 22.14
C SER A 159 -32.07 -11.67 22.46
#